data_853cbb1895be8fbf84001b280bc2183f
#
_entry.id   853cbb1895be8fbf84001b280bc2183f
#
_cell.length_a   1.000
_cell.length_b   1.000
_cell.length_c   1.000
_cell.angle_alpha   90.00
_cell.angle_beta   90.00
_cell.angle_gamma   90.00
#
_symmetry.space_group_name_H-M   'P 1'
#
loop_
_entity.id
_entity.type
_entity.pdbx_description
1 polymer ?
#
loop_
_entity_poly.entity_id
_entity_poly.type
_entity_poly.pdbx_seq_one_letter_code
_entity_poly.pdbx_strand_id
1 'polypeptide(L)'
;MKKKCLGLAAGIILLFPLGGNAENVTVETRNMTMVIKADNGQQPQYLYFGCKLSGQDVNSLPAPVEGRMDAYPAYGMNDPAEAAFAMRHSDGNLSTVLKVTGVSRGSEGGQSVTRIHLQDDVYPVKVDLCYKTFPDADMIETWTEITNNEKQTVTLTQFASACLPVRRGNVWLSHLYGSWANEARLAEEPLLPGQKVIKNKDGTRNSHTDHAEVMFSLDGKARENTGDVIGAALCYSGNYRLKIDTDDTEYHYFFAGINXDNSEYHLKKGETFATPALALTXSKEGLSGASRNFHKWGRKYRLMHGDKERKILLNSWEGVYFDINQEGMDQDDEGHRLHGR
;
A
#
# COMPACT_ATOMS: atom_id res chain seq x y z
N MET A 1 -2.41 0.75 40.95
CA MET A 1 -2.70 1.11 39.53
C MET A 1 -2.87 -0.18 38.73
N LYS A 2 -4.12 -0.47 38.34
CA LYS A 2 -4.43 -1.70 37.60
C LYS A 2 -4.26 -1.45 36.12
N LYS A 3 -3.34 -2.14 35.49
CA LYS A 3 -3.17 -2.12 34.02
C LYS A 3 -4.34 -2.87 33.40
N LYS A 4 -5.15 -2.15 32.64
CA LYS A 4 -6.18 -2.80 31.83
C LYS A 4 -5.54 -3.28 30.54
N CYS A 5 -5.46 -4.58 30.37
CA CYS A 5 -5.11 -5.17 29.08
C CYS A 5 -6.27 -4.97 28.13
N LEU A 6 -6.03 -4.25 27.05
CA LEU A 6 -6.99 -4.22 25.94
C LEU A 6 -6.96 -5.59 25.26
N GLY A 7 -8.06 -6.30 25.40
CA GLY A 7 -8.21 -7.58 24.71
C GLY A 7 -8.41 -7.35 23.21
N LEU A 8 -7.55 -7.93 22.40
CA LEU A 8 -7.81 -8.06 20.98
C LEU A 8 -9.06 -8.92 20.80
N ALA A 9 -10.08 -8.36 20.19
CA ALA A 9 -11.24 -9.15 19.80
C ALA A 9 -10.81 -10.09 18.67
N ALA A 10 -10.65 -11.35 18.99
CA ALA A 10 -10.40 -12.39 17.99
C ALA A 10 -11.65 -12.56 17.15
N GLY A 11 -11.63 -12.04 15.94
CA GLY A 11 -12.69 -12.30 14.98
C GLY A 11 -12.68 -13.78 14.59
N ILE A 12 -13.84 -14.39 14.58
CA ILE A 12 -13.98 -15.80 14.16
C ILE A 12 -13.71 -15.84 12.65
N ILE A 13 -12.61 -16.45 12.27
CA ILE A 13 -12.29 -16.68 10.85
C ILE A 13 -12.96 -17.98 10.45
N LEU A 14 -14.03 -17.85 9.67
CA LEU A 14 -14.64 -19.02 9.05
C LEU A 14 -13.84 -19.34 7.79
N LEU A 15 -13.03 -20.38 7.88
CA LEU A 15 -12.23 -20.88 6.76
C LEU A 15 -13.12 -21.80 5.92
N PHE A 16 -13.51 -21.35 4.75
CA PHE A 16 -14.12 -22.21 3.75
C PHE A 16 -13.03 -22.59 2.75
N PRO A 17 -12.62 -23.86 2.69
CA PRO A 17 -11.71 -24.30 1.65
C PRO A 17 -12.46 -24.30 0.30
N LEU A 18 -12.01 -23.45 -0.60
CA LEU A 18 -12.48 -23.49 -1.97
C LEU A 18 -11.64 -24.52 -2.73
N GLY A 19 -12.25 -25.66 -3.02
CA GLY A 19 -11.59 -26.68 -3.81
C GLY A 19 -11.77 -26.41 -5.30
N GLY A 20 -10.65 -26.26 -6.01
CA GLY A 20 -10.69 -26.03 -7.46
C GLY A 20 -9.32 -25.68 -8.02
N ASN A 21 -9.07 -26.13 -9.22
CA ASN A 21 -7.73 -26.12 -9.81
C ASN A 21 -7.25 -24.80 -10.39
N ALA A 22 -8.09 -23.79 -10.52
CA ALA A 22 -7.69 -22.47 -11.01
C ALA A 22 -8.66 -21.45 -10.45
N GLU A 23 -8.15 -20.45 -9.78
CA GLU A 23 -9.01 -19.45 -9.18
C GLU A 23 -8.58 -18.04 -9.51
N ASN A 24 -9.50 -17.27 -10.08
CA ASN A 24 -9.37 -15.84 -10.18
C ASN A 24 -9.98 -15.22 -8.94
N VAL A 25 -9.12 -14.69 -8.08
CA VAL A 25 -9.53 -14.04 -6.85
C VAL A 25 -9.93 -12.61 -7.17
N THR A 26 -11.16 -12.25 -6.84
CA THR A 26 -11.70 -10.93 -7.10
C THR A 26 -11.81 -10.16 -5.79
N VAL A 27 -11.18 -8.98 -5.75
CA VAL A 27 -11.24 -8.05 -4.62
C VAL A 27 -11.95 -6.79 -5.12
N GLU A 28 -13.11 -6.47 -4.55
CA GLU A 28 -14.00 -5.48 -5.16
C GLU A 28 -14.47 -4.41 -4.17
N THR A 29 -14.67 -3.21 -4.70
CA THR A 29 -15.40 -2.15 -4.04
C THR A 29 -16.60 -1.76 -4.89
N ARG A 30 -17.24 -0.63 -4.58
CA ARG A 30 -18.41 -0.18 -5.34
C ARG A 30 -18.06 0.04 -6.83
N ASN A 31 -16.94 0.70 -7.11
CA ASN A 31 -16.57 1.12 -8.46
C ASN A 31 -15.26 0.54 -8.96
N MET A 32 -14.62 -0.35 -8.21
CA MET A 32 -13.31 -0.92 -8.55
C MET A 32 -13.33 -2.43 -8.49
N THR A 33 -12.49 -3.04 -9.32
CA THR A 33 -12.18 -4.48 -9.26
C THR A 33 -10.68 -4.68 -9.35
N MET A 34 -10.16 -5.56 -8.51
CA MET A 34 -8.81 -6.09 -8.61
C MET A 34 -8.94 -7.61 -8.78
N VAL A 35 -8.21 -8.18 -9.73
CA VAL A 35 -8.26 -9.62 -10.00
C VAL A 35 -6.86 -10.20 -9.91
N ILE A 36 -6.72 -11.25 -9.12
CA ILE A 36 -5.44 -11.95 -8.94
C ILE A 36 -5.65 -13.41 -9.28
N LYS A 37 -4.80 -13.92 -10.18
CA LYS A 37 -4.79 -15.35 -10.50
C LYS A 37 -4.02 -16.06 -9.39
N ALA A 38 -4.69 -16.94 -8.66
CA ALA A 38 -4.12 -17.62 -7.49
C ALA A 38 -4.33 -19.14 -7.60
N ASP A 39 -3.65 -19.74 -8.56
CA ASP A 39 -3.73 -21.19 -8.80
C ASP A 39 -2.81 -21.92 -7.83
N ASN A 40 -3.29 -22.98 -7.19
CA ASN A 40 -2.48 -23.79 -6.27
C ASN A 40 -1.21 -24.28 -6.96
N GLY A 41 -0.09 -24.14 -6.28
CA GLY A 41 1.21 -24.58 -6.78
C GLY A 41 1.89 -23.62 -7.74
N GLN A 42 1.27 -22.46 -8.01
CA GLN A 42 1.81 -21.44 -8.91
C GLN A 42 2.05 -20.14 -8.18
N GLN A 43 2.83 -19.24 -8.78
CA GLN A 43 3.02 -17.90 -8.26
C GLN A 43 1.73 -17.09 -8.49
N PRO A 44 1.31 -16.25 -7.50
CA PRO A 44 0.13 -15.42 -7.72
C PRO A 44 0.46 -14.28 -8.68
N GLN A 45 -0.49 -13.95 -9.56
CA GLN A 45 -0.27 -12.93 -10.59
C GLN A 45 -1.47 -11.99 -10.68
N TYR A 46 -1.21 -10.70 -10.84
CA TYR A 46 -2.28 -9.73 -11.09
C TYR A 46 -2.76 -9.88 -12.52
N LEU A 47 -4.08 -9.89 -12.70
CA LEU A 47 -4.70 -9.86 -14.02
C LEU A 47 -5.29 -8.49 -14.34
N TYR A 48 -5.77 -7.77 -13.30
CA TYR A 48 -6.48 -6.51 -13.54
C TYR A 48 -6.54 -5.69 -12.25
N PHE A 49 -6.46 -4.38 -12.39
CA PHE A 49 -6.85 -3.43 -11.36
C PHE A 49 -7.38 -2.17 -12.05
N GLY A 50 -8.63 -1.86 -11.78
CA GLY A 50 -9.27 -0.70 -12.41
C GLY A 50 -10.75 -0.63 -12.11
N CYS A 51 -11.51 -0.15 -13.06
CA CYS A 51 -12.95 0.03 -12.92
C CYS A 51 -13.66 -1.28 -12.71
N LYS A 52 -14.83 -1.20 -12.09
CA LYS A 52 -15.66 -2.37 -11.77
C LYS A 52 -15.89 -3.23 -12.99
N LEU A 53 -15.66 -4.53 -12.86
CA LEU A 53 -15.90 -5.52 -13.90
C LEU A 53 -17.09 -6.40 -13.52
N SER A 54 -17.82 -6.88 -14.51
CA SER A 54 -18.81 -7.94 -14.33
C SER A 54 -18.09 -9.28 -14.14
N GLY A 55 -18.80 -10.30 -13.64
CA GLY A 55 -18.24 -11.64 -13.53
C GLY A 55 -17.84 -12.20 -14.89
N GLN A 56 -18.59 -11.89 -15.93
CA GLN A 56 -18.25 -12.32 -17.29
C GLN A 56 -16.97 -11.68 -17.77
N ASP A 57 -16.76 -10.39 -17.48
CA ASP A 57 -15.53 -9.70 -17.84
C ASP A 57 -14.33 -10.28 -17.11
N VAL A 58 -14.48 -10.60 -15.82
CA VAL A 58 -13.42 -11.22 -15.02
C VAL A 58 -12.98 -12.54 -15.67
N ASN A 59 -13.95 -13.36 -16.09
CA ASN A 59 -13.66 -14.65 -16.71
C ASN A 59 -13.03 -14.51 -18.10
N SER A 60 -13.13 -13.35 -18.71
CA SER A 60 -12.60 -13.09 -20.07
C SER A 60 -11.24 -12.40 -20.05
N LEU A 61 -10.66 -12.13 -18.89
CA LEU A 61 -9.38 -11.44 -18.80
C LEU A 61 -8.27 -12.27 -19.48
N PRO A 62 -7.35 -11.63 -20.22
CA PRO A 62 -6.25 -12.35 -20.85
C PRO A 62 -5.30 -12.93 -19.82
N ALA A 63 -4.55 -13.95 -20.22
CA ALA A 63 -3.52 -14.55 -19.38
C ALA A 63 -2.48 -13.49 -19.02
N PRO A 64 -1.89 -13.57 -17.83
CA PRO A 64 -0.84 -12.62 -17.44
C PRO A 64 0.41 -12.79 -18.28
N VAL A 65 1.12 -11.69 -18.51
CA VAL A 65 2.40 -11.71 -19.19
C VAL A 65 3.44 -12.26 -18.22
N GLU A 66 4.10 -13.34 -18.62
CA GLU A 66 5.07 -14.03 -17.77
C GLU A 66 6.18 -13.09 -17.32
N GLY A 67 6.46 -13.08 -16.01
CA GLY A 67 7.50 -12.26 -15.40
C GLY A 67 7.17 -10.79 -15.30
N ARG A 68 5.93 -10.40 -15.58
CA ARG A 68 5.54 -8.97 -15.59
C ARG A 68 4.39 -8.66 -14.65
N MET A 69 3.70 -9.68 -14.13
CA MET A 69 2.45 -9.48 -13.40
C MET A 69 2.46 -10.15 -12.03
N ASP A 70 3.63 -10.59 -11.54
CA ASP A 70 3.71 -11.30 -10.26
C ASP A 70 3.22 -10.41 -9.12
N ALA A 71 2.42 -10.99 -8.24
CA ALA A 71 1.83 -10.24 -7.13
C ALA A 71 2.83 -10.02 -5.98
N TYR A 72 3.81 -10.93 -5.83
CA TYR A 72 4.81 -10.79 -4.76
C TYR A 72 6.08 -11.57 -5.10
N PRO A 73 6.92 -11.05 -6.00
CA PRO A 73 8.12 -11.77 -6.42
C PRO A 73 9.12 -11.88 -5.27
N ALA A 74 9.66 -13.09 -5.05
CA ALA A 74 10.65 -13.35 -4.01
C ALA A 74 12.03 -13.54 -4.65
N TYR A 75 13.07 -13.16 -3.92
CA TYR A 75 14.43 -13.46 -4.34
C TYR A 75 14.62 -14.98 -4.36
N GLY A 76 15.03 -15.51 -5.51
CA GLY A 76 15.12 -16.95 -5.76
C GLY A 76 14.15 -17.42 -6.83
N MET A 77 13.19 -16.57 -7.20
CA MET A 77 12.26 -16.83 -8.29
C MET A 77 12.82 -16.22 -9.57
N ASN A 78 12.48 -16.82 -10.69
CA ASN A 78 12.99 -16.37 -11.99
C ASN A 78 12.14 -15.19 -12.51
N ASP A 79 12.30 -14.05 -11.89
CA ASP A 79 11.50 -12.86 -12.17
C ASP A 79 12.42 -11.70 -12.54
N PRO A 80 12.18 -11.02 -13.67
CA PRO A 80 13.03 -9.90 -14.08
C PRO A 80 12.87 -8.65 -13.21
N ALA A 81 11.77 -8.55 -12.46
CA ALA A 81 11.57 -7.41 -11.57
C ALA A 81 12.40 -7.56 -10.29
N GLU A 82 12.59 -6.45 -9.58
CA GLU A 82 13.19 -6.50 -8.26
C GLU A 82 12.29 -7.31 -7.32
N ALA A 83 12.90 -8.01 -6.36
CA ALA A 83 12.13 -8.81 -5.41
C ALA A 83 11.34 -7.93 -4.45
N ALA A 84 10.09 -8.31 -4.18
CA ALA A 84 9.30 -7.72 -3.09
C ALA A 84 9.70 -8.33 -1.75
N PHE A 85 10.25 -9.54 -1.78
CA PHE A 85 10.56 -10.33 -0.59
C PHE A 85 11.94 -10.98 -0.77
N ALA A 86 12.77 -10.88 0.27
CA ALA A 86 14.05 -11.57 0.31
C ALA A 86 14.37 -11.91 1.76
N MET A 87 14.88 -13.12 1.98
CA MET A 87 15.26 -13.55 3.31
C MET A 87 16.47 -14.48 3.25
N ARG A 88 17.19 -14.52 4.36
CA ARG A 88 18.20 -15.55 4.59
C ARG A 88 17.59 -16.59 5.51
N HIS A 89 17.45 -17.80 4.99
CA HIS A 89 16.94 -18.94 5.76
C HIS A 89 17.90 -19.33 6.86
N SER A 90 17.44 -20.14 7.81
CA SER A 90 18.26 -20.51 8.98
C SER A 90 19.51 -21.32 8.59
N ASP A 91 19.51 -21.95 7.43
CA ASP A 91 20.68 -22.67 6.90
C ASP A 91 21.60 -21.78 6.05
N GLY A 92 21.27 -20.50 5.90
CA GLY A 92 22.07 -19.54 5.14
C GLY A 92 21.66 -19.37 3.69
N ASN A 93 20.75 -20.20 3.17
CA ASN A 93 20.26 -20.07 1.80
C ASN A 93 19.48 -18.76 1.63
N LEU A 94 19.63 -18.12 0.48
CA LEU A 94 18.99 -16.83 0.18
C LEU A 94 17.76 -16.96 -0.70
N SER A 95 17.49 -18.14 -1.26
CA SER A 95 16.42 -18.33 -2.25
C SER A 95 15.12 -18.76 -1.58
N THR A 96 14.03 -18.13 -2.00
CA THR A 96 12.67 -18.51 -1.60
C THR A 96 11.79 -18.56 -2.85
N VAL A 97 10.98 -19.59 -2.99
CA VAL A 97 10.04 -19.72 -4.11
C VAL A 97 8.64 -19.82 -3.52
N LEU A 98 7.88 -18.74 -3.61
CA LEU A 98 6.55 -18.66 -3.01
C LEU A 98 5.48 -19.11 -3.99
N LYS A 99 4.69 -20.10 -3.60
CA LYS A 99 3.60 -20.64 -4.40
C LYS A 99 2.31 -20.64 -3.60
N VAL A 100 1.19 -20.44 -4.31
CA VAL A 100 -0.13 -20.42 -3.68
C VAL A 100 -0.45 -21.78 -3.09
N THR A 101 -0.89 -21.80 -1.83
CA THR A 101 -1.39 -22.99 -1.14
C THR A 101 -2.88 -22.90 -0.86
N GLY A 102 -3.49 -21.73 -1.00
CA GLY A 102 -4.91 -21.55 -0.78
C GLY A 102 -5.32 -20.10 -0.72
N VAL A 103 -6.63 -19.88 -0.64
CA VAL A 103 -7.24 -18.56 -0.52
C VAL A 103 -8.30 -18.65 0.58
N SER A 104 -8.37 -17.63 1.43
CA SER A 104 -9.42 -17.56 2.44
C SER A 104 -10.06 -16.17 2.45
N ARG A 105 -11.29 -16.11 2.92
CA ARG A 105 -12.02 -14.84 3.06
C ARG A 105 -12.59 -14.76 4.46
N GLY A 106 -12.54 -13.55 5.04
CA GLY A 106 -13.04 -13.31 6.38
C GLY A 106 -13.40 -11.85 6.53
N SER A 107 -13.46 -11.38 7.77
CA SER A 107 -13.71 -9.98 8.03
C SER A 107 -12.90 -9.48 9.23
N GLU A 108 -12.53 -8.18 9.19
CA GLU A 108 -11.87 -7.48 10.27
C GLU A 108 -12.48 -6.09 10.40
N GLY A 109 -12.94 -5.75 11.60
CA GLY A 109 -13.54 -4.45 11.85
C GLY A 109 -14.74 -4.15 10.96
N GLY A 110 -15.48 -5.17 10.57
CA GLY A 110 -16.66 -5.04 9.71
C GLY A 110 -16.36 -5.01 8.22
N GLN A 111 -15.06 -5.07 7.83
CA GLN A 111 -14.65 -5.03 6.43
C GLN A 111 -14.21 -6.42 5.97
N SER A 112 -14.49 -6.73 4.70
CA SER A 112 -14.06 -7.98 4.07
C SER A 112 -12.54 -8.03 3.93
N VAL A 113 -11.94 -9.17 4.27
CA VAL A 113 -10.50 -9.42 4.07
C VAL A 113 -10.32 -10.71 3.28
N THR A 114 -9.60 -10.61 2.18
CA THR A 114 -9.21 -11.77 1.36
C THR A 114 -7.73 -12.03 1.61
N ARG A 115 -7.35 -13.30 1.82
CA ARG A 115 -5.97 -13.70 2.03
C ARG A 115 -5.58 -14.72 0.97
N ILE A 116 -4.46 -14.47 0.30
CA ILE A 116 -3.84 -15.44 -0.60
C ILE A 116 -2.66 -16.02 0.16
N HIS A 117 -2.70 -17.33 0.43
CA HIS A 117 -1.68 -18.00 1.23
C HIS A 117 -0.59 -18.54 0.33
N LEU A 118 0.66 -18.17 0.62
CA LEU A 118 1.84 -18.61 -0.12
C LEU A 118 2.77 -19.38 0.82
N GLN A 119 3.51 -20.34 0.24
CA GLN A 119 4.49 -21.09 1.00
C GLN A 119 5.62 -21.56 0.07
N ASP A 120 6.83 -21.67 0.63
CA ASP A 120 7.96 -22.26 -0.07
C ASP A 120 7.85 -23.80 0.00
N ASP A 121 8.22 -24.50 -1.07
CA ASP A 121 8.15 -25.98 -1.12
C ASP A 121 9.16 -26.66 -0.20
N VAL A 122 10.27 -25.99 0.09
CA VAL A 122 11.39 -26.57 0.87
C VAL A 122 11.42 -26.05 2.29
N TYR A 123 11.23 -24.75 2.45
CA TYR A 123 11.31 -24.07 3.76
C TYR A 123 9.92 -23.81 4.31
N PRO A 124 9.67 -24.08 5.61
CA PRO A 124 8.35 -23.79 6.20
C PRO A 124 8.21 -22.32 6.54
N VAL A 125 8.23 -21.49 5.51
CA VAL A 125 7.97 -20.05 5.57
C VAL A 125 6.64 -19.80 4.87
N LYS A 126 5.73 -19.10 5.55
CA LYS A 126 4.42 -18.76 5.00
C LYS A 126 4.35 -17.26 4.79
N VAL A 127 3.74 -16.88 3.68
CA VAL A 127 3.50 -15.46 3.35
C VAL A 127 2.04 -15.34 2.95
N ASP A 128 1.29 -14.46 3.64
CA ASP A 128 -0.09 -14.17 3.29
C ASP A 128 -0.14 -12.79 2.64
N LEU A 129 -0.73 -12.72 1.45
CA LEU A 129 -1.07 -11.45 0.80
C LEU A 129 -2.49 -11.09 1.21
N CYS A 130 -2.66 -9.96 1.87
CA CYS A 130 -3.93 -9.59 2.51
C CYS A 130 -4.54 -8.40 1.79
N TYR A 131 -5.85 -8.45 1.55
CA TYR A 131 -6.61 -7.40 0.85
C TYR A 131 -7.88 -7.11 1.63
N LYS A 132 -8.00 -5.89 2.14
CA LYS A 132 -9.15 -5.43 2.93
C LYS A 132 -9.88 -4.35 2.14
N THR A 133 -11.20 -4.49 2.00
CA THR A 133 -11.97 -3.58 1.15
C THR A 133 -12.84 -2.63 1.97
N PHE A 134 -12.96 -1.42 1.45
CA PHE A 134 -13.85 -0.37 1.95
C PHE A 134 -14.74 0.05 0.78
N PRO A 135 -15.83 -0.71 0.52
CA PRO A 135 -16.58 -0.56 -0.73
C PRO A 135 -17.14 0.84 -0.97
N ASP A 136 -17.66 1.49 0.06
CA ASP A 136 -18.30 2.80 -0.07
C ASP A 136 -17.28 3.95 -0.27
N ALA A 137 -16.01 3.71 0.06
CA ALA A 137 -14.95 4.69 -0.14
C ALA A 137 -14.07 4.37 -1.36
N ASP A 138 -14.35 3.28 -2.06
CA ASP A 138 -13.53 2.79 -3.18
C ASP A 138 -12.06 2.70 -2.81
N MET A 139 -11.78 1.99 -1.71
CA MET A 139 -10.42 1.83 -1.20
C MET A 139 -10.14 0.36 -0.88
N ILE A 140 -8.92 -0.07 -1.19
CA ILE A 140 -8.39 -1.39 -0.82
C ILE A 140 -7.13 -1.15 0.00
N GLU A 141 -7.05 -1.72 1.20
CA GLU A 141 -5.79 -1.78 1.95
C GLU A 141 -5.18 -3.15 1.70
N THR A 142 -3.90 -3.17 1.32
CA THR A 142 -3.17 -4.43 1.11
C THR A 142 -1.89 -4.43 1.94
N TRP A 143 -1.59 -5.58 2.54
CA TRP A 143 -0.37 -5.77 3.31
C TRP A 143 0.04 -7.23 3.24
N THR A 144 1.21 -7.52 3.78
CA THR A 144 1.79 -8.87 3.76
C THR A 144 2.10 -9.33 5.18
N GLU A 145 1.81 -10.58 5.48
CA GLU A 145 2.17 -11.21 6.76
C GLU A 145 3.12 -12.37 6.49
N ILE A 146 4.26 -12.36 7.17
CA ILE A 146 5.35 -13.33 6.96
C ILE A 146 5.53 -14.13 8.25
N THR A 147 5.38 -15.45 8.20
CA THR A 147 5.49 -16.32 9.37
C THR A 147 6.65 -17.28 9.19
N ASN A 148 7.53 -17.32 10.19
CA ASN A 148 8.68 -18.24 10.22
C ASN A 148 8.29 -19.50 10.98
N ASN A 149 8.16 -20.62 10.24
CA ASN A 149 7.98 -21.93 10.87
C ASN A 149 9.24 -22.81 10.76
N GLU A 150 10.38 -22.22 10.39
CA GLU A 150 11.67 -22.91 10.46
C GLU A 150 12.06 -23.12 11.93
N LYS A 151 12.98 -24.02 12.16
CA LYS A 151 13.40 -24.37 13.53
C LYS A 151 14.14 -23.24 14.22
N GLN A 152 14.75 -22.34 13.46
CA GLN A 152 15.58 -21.26 14.00
C GLN A 152 15.14 -19.91 13.41
N THR A 153 15.76 -18.85 13.92
CA THR A 153 15.53 -17.47 13.44
C THR A 153 15.96 -17.33 11.99
N VAL A 154 15.16 -16.64 11.21
CA VAL A 154 15.49 -16.25 9.82
C VAL A 154 15.67 -14.73 9.76
N THR A 155 16.31 -14.23 8.72
CA THR A 155 16.55 -12.80 8.55
C THR A 155 15.81 -12.29 7.32
N LEU A 156 14.88 -11.36 7.53
CA LEU A 156 14.19 -10.68 6.44
C LEU A 156 15.03 -9.49 6.00
N THR A 157 15.32 -9.39 4.71
CA THR A 157 16.11 -8.29 4.15
C THR A 157 15.29 -7.42 3.19
N GLN A 158 14.25 -7.97 2.56
CA GLN A 158 13.26 -7.21 1.80
C GLN A 158 11.88 -7.73 2.17
N PHE A 159 10.96 -6.82 2.46
CA PHE A 159 9.62 -7.19 2.91
C PHE A 159 8.65 -6.07 2.54
N ALA A 160 8.38 -5.95 1.24
CA ALA A 160 7.44 -4.95 0.75
C ALA A 160 6.05 -5.19 1.33
N SER A 161 5.33 -4.12 1.59
CA SER A 161 3.92 -4.21 1.97
C SER A 161 3.10 -4.78 0.81
N ALA A 162 3.44 -4.35 -0.40
CA ALA A 162 2.78 -4.82 -1.62
C ALA A 162 3.63 -4.45 -2.82
N CYS A 163 3.42 -5.15 -3.91
CA CYS A 163 3.86 -4.70 -5.21
C CYS A 163 2.69 -4.77 -6.18
N LEU A 164 2.71 -3.91 -7.18
CA LEU A 164 1.59 -3.76 -8.09
C LEU A 164 2.11 -3.43 -9.48
N PRO A 165 1.83 -4.28 -10.48
CA PRO A 165 2.07 -3.86 -11.86
C PRO A 165 1.07 -2.75 -12.22
N VAL A 166 1.60 -1.63 -12.67
CA VAL A 166 0.80 -0.51 -13.15
C VAL A 166 0.56 -0.73 -14.66
N ARG A 167 -0.49 -0.15 -15.19
CA ARG A 167 -0.83 -0.31 -16.61
C ARG A 167 0.40 -0.04 -17.50
N ARG A 168 0.62 -0.90 -18.49
CA ARG A 168 1.69 -0.71 -19.47
C ARG A 168 1.45 0.55 -20.31
N GLY A 169 2.52 1.22 -20.68
CA GLY A 169 2.46 2.34 -21.62
C GLY A 169 2.81 3.68 -20.98
N ASN A 170 2.20 4.74 -21.51
CA ASN A 170 2.51 6.12 -21.15
C ASN A 170 1.89 6.51 -19.80
N VAL A 171 2.56 6.12 -18.72
CA VAL A 171 2.11 6.39 -17.35
C VAL A 171 2.90 7.57 -16.78
N TRP A 172 2.20 8.49 -16.12
CA TRP A 172 2.81 9.63 -15.45
C TRP A 172 2.64 9.50 -13.94
N LEU A 173 3.68 9.88 -13.22
CA LEU A 173 3.72 9.85 -11.76
C LEU A 173 3.51 11.26 -11.22
N SER A 174 2.60 11.37 -10.24
CA SER A 174 2.43 12.59 -9.44
C SER A 174 2.82 12.28 -8.00
N HIS A 175 3.70 13.10 -7.43
CA HIS A 175 4.11 12.93 -6.03
C HIS A 175 4.43 14.29 -5.41
N LEU A 176 4.57 14.30 -4.08
CA LEU A 176 4.81 15.52 -3.34
C LEU A 176 6.25 15.53 -2.82
N TYR A 177 6.88 16.69 -2.91
CA TYR A 177 8.24 16.91 -2.39
C TYR A 177 8.29 18.25 -1.67
N GLY A 178 9.39 18.56 -1.04
CA GLY A 178 9.53 19.87 -0.42
C GLY A 178 10.74 19.99 0.51
N SER A 179 10.64 20.99 1.34
CA SER A 179 11.65 21.31 2.34
C SER A 179 10.96 22.11 3.46
N TRP A 180 11.72 22.45 4.50
CA TRP A 180 11.17 23.26 5.60
C TRP A 180 10.56 24.56 5.05
N ALA A 181 9.34 24.85 5.48
CA ALA A 181 8.56 26.03 5.06
C ALA A 181 8.25 26.04 3.55
N ASN A 182 8.35 24.89 2.89
CA ASN A 182 8.09 24.76 1.45
C ASN A 182 7.66 23.33 1.15
N GLU A 183 6.81 22.78 2.02
CA GLU A 183 6.37 21.38 1.93
C GLU A 183 5.27 21.20 0.90
N ALA A 184 5.05 19.94 0.52
CA ALA A 184 3.93 19.49 -0.30
C ALA A 184 3.86 20.16 -1.67
N ARG A 185 5.01 20.27 -2.34
CA ARG A 185 5.09 20.76 -3.72
C ARG A 185 4.79 19.59 -4.67
N LEU A 186 3.96 19.83 -5.67
CA LEU A 186 3.58 18.79 -6.61
C LEU A 186 4.62 18.64 -7.72
N ALA A 187 5.10 17.41 -7.92
CA ALA A 187 5.91 17.02 -9.06
C ALA A 187 5.13 16.07 -9.95
N GLU A 188 5.24 16.25 -11.25
CA GLU A 188 4.60 15.40 -12.25
C GLU A 188 5.64 15.03 -13.29
N GLU A 189 5.80 13.73 -13.57
CA GLU A 189 6.82 13.27 -14.50
C GLU A 189 6.39 11.98 -15.21
N PRO A 190 6.81 11.78 -16.46
CA PRO A 190 6.55 10.51 -17.13
C PRO A 190 7.45 9.41 -16.54
N LEU A 191 6.95 8.19 -16.49
CA LEU A 191 7.76 7.05 -16.08
C LEU A 191 8.51 6.50 -17.30
N LEU A 192 9.82 6.65 -17.28
CA LEU A 192 10.72 6.22 -18.35
C LEU A 192 11.53 5.00 -17.91
N PRO A 193 12.12 4.24 -18.86
CA PRO A 193 12.92 3.06 -18.48
C PRO A 193 13.97 3.40 -17.42
N GLY A 194 14.05 2.56 -16.40
CA GLY A 194 14.90 2.77 -15.24
C GLY A 194 14.10 2.71 -13.96
N GLN A 195 14.61 3.30 -12.91
CA GLN A 195 14.00 3.26 -11.60
C GLN A 195 13.71 4.66 -11.07
N LYS A 196 12.51 4.84 -10.53
CA LYS A 196 12.16 6.02 -9.73
C LYS A 196 11.99 5.57 -8.29
N VAL A 197 12.74 6.19 -7.38
CA VAL A 197 12.69 5.84 -5.95
C VAL A 197 12.34 7.09 -5.16
N ILE A 198 11.32 6.97 -4.31
CA ILE A 198 10.93 7.98 -3.32
C ILE A 198 11.12 7.31 -1.97
N LYS A 199 12.07 7.80 -1.17
CA LYS A 199 12.36 7.16 0.11
C LYS A 199 12.75 8.18 1.16
N ASN A 200 12.55 7.81 2.40
CA ASN A 200 12.80 8.67 3.53
C ASN A 200 13.46 7.88 4.66
N LYS A 201 14.39 8.51 5.35
CA LYS A 201 15.08 7.95 6.51
C LYS A 201 15.04 8.90 7.71
N ASP A 202 14.11 9.84 7.70
CA ASP A 202 14.00 10.85 8.75
C ASP A 202 13.09 10.43 9.91
N GLY A 203 12.67 9.17 9.93
CA GLY A 203 11.81 8.63 10.99
C GLY A 203 10.47 9.32 11.01
N THR A 204 10.14 9.94 12.14
CA THR A 204 8.84 10.60 12.29
C THR A 204 8.67 11.86 11.45
N ARG A 205 9.74 12.34 10.82
CA ARG A 205 9.65 13.47 9.89
C ARG A 205 9.52 13.00 8.44
N ASN A 206 8.81 11.92 8.23
CA ASN A 206 8.79 11.22 6.95
C ASN A 206 8.02 11.94 5.83
N SER A 207 7.37 13.07 6.12
CA SER A 207 6.69 13.85 5.09
C SER A 207 7.28 15.26 4.92
N HIS A 208 8.47 15.50 5.48
CA HIS A 208 9.10 16.82 5.40
C HIS A 208 9.65 17.13 4.02
N THR A 209 10.36 16.16 3.42
CA THR A 209 10.97 16.34 2.09
C THR A 209 10.21 15.57 1.00
N ASP A 210 9.60 14.46 1.35
CA ASP A 210 8.83 13.60 0.46
C ASP A 210 7.61 13.10 1.18
N HIS A 211 6.67 12.50 0.44
CA HIS A 211 5.47 11.92 1.02
C HIS A 211 5.36 10.46 0.62
N ALA A 212 4.77 9.64 1.50
CA ALA A 212 4.60 8.20 1.27
C ALA A 212 3.33 7.92 0.44
N GLU A 213 3.08 8.78 -0.53
CA GLU A 213 1.89 8.68 -1.39
C GLU A 213 2.23 9.11 -2.80
N VAL A 214 1.62 8.43 -3.77
CA VAL A 214 1.81 8.71 -5.19
C VAL A 214 0.49 8.53 -5.92
N MET A 215 0.39 9.15 -7.10
CA MET A 215 -0.69 8.87 -8.04
C MET A 215 -0.10 8.56 -9.40
N PHE A 216 -0.68 7.56 -10.06
CA PHE A 216 -0.30 7.15 -11.41
C PHE A 216 -1.43 7.52 -12.36
N SER A 217 -1.13 8.38 -13.34
CA SER A 217 -2.07 8.71 -14.42
C SER A 217 -1.79 7.77 -15.58
N LEU A 218 -2.78 6.99 -15.97
CA LEU A 218 -2.57 5.78 -16.78
C LEU A 218 -2.57 6.01 -18.28
N ASP A 219 -2.97 7.20 -18.74
CA ASP A 219 -3.10 7.50 -20.17
C ASP A 219 -2.40 8.82 -20.53
N GLY A 220 -1.27 9.09 -19.91
CA GLY A 220 -0.50 10.31 -20.14
C GLY A 220 -0.49 11.24 -18.94
N LYS A 221 -0.15 12.50 -19.19
CA LYS A 221 0.00 13.48 -18.13
C LYS A 221 -1.28 13.64 -17.32
N ALA A 222 -1.09 13.78 -16.00
CA ALA A 222 -2.20 13.90 -15.05
C ALA A 222 -3.14 15.07 -15.39
N ARG A 223 -4.43 14.82 -15.21
CA ARG A 223 -5.48 15.83 -15.33
C ARG A 223 -6.27 15.87 -14.04
N GLU A 224 -6.82 17.03 -13.75
CA GLU A 224 -7.50 17.26 -12.46
C GLU A 224 -8.76 16.42 -12.31
N ASN A 225 -9.62 16.41 -13.35
CA ASN A 225 -10.97 15.87 -13.24
C ASN A 225 -11.30 14.76 -14.23
N THR A 226 -10.35 14.33 -15.04
CA THR A 226 -10.58 13.28 -16.04
C THR A 226 -9.38 12.34 -16.14
N GLY A 227 -9.64 11.12 -16.60
CA GLY A 227 -8.61 10.12 -16.85
C GLY A 227 -8.50 9.11 -15.72
N ASP A 228 -7.94 7.97 -16.07
CA ASP A 228 -7.75 6.87 -15.12
C ASP A 228 -6.54 7.15 -14.23
N VAL A 229 -6.74 7.12 -12.92
CA VAL A 229 -5.68 7.36 -11.93
C VAL A 229 -5.71 6.26 -10.88
N ILE A 230 -4.55 5.69 -10.60
CA ILE A 230 -4.34 4.85 -9.42
C ILE A 230 -3.67 5.71 -8.35
N GLY A 231 -4.30 5.79 -7.18
CA GLY A 231 -3.69 6.43 -6.02
C GLY A 231 -3.17 5.39 -5.04
N ALA A 232 -2.03 5.65 -4.44
CA ALA A 232 -1.41 4.74 -3.46
C ALA A 232 -0.82 5.54 -2.31
N ALA A 233 -1.10 5.12 -1.08
CA ALA A 233 -0.56 5.76 0.13
C ALA A 233 -0.15 4.68 1.13
N LEU A 234 1.11 4.71 1.55
CA LEU A 234 1.61 3.76 2.55
C LEU A 234 1.23 4.25 3.95
N CYS A 235 0.54 3.41 4.71
CA CYS A 235 0.04 3.73 6.05
C CYS A 235 1.14 3.46 7.09
N TYR A 236 2.20 4.26 7.06
CA TYR A 236 3.36 4.06 7.92
C TYR A 236 4.02 5.40 8.23
N SER A 237 4.31 5.62 9.50
CA SER A 237 4.91 6.88 9.97
C SER A 237 6.41 6.79 10.23
N GLY A 238 7.06 5.71 9.78
CA GLY A 238 8.50 5.53 9.88
C GLY A 238 9.20 5.68 8.54
N ASN A 239 10.41 5.15 8.45
CA ASN A 239 11.19 5.17 7.20
C ASN A 239 10.52 4.30 6.14
N TYR A 240 10.25 4.88 4.98
CA TYR A 240 9.55 4.20 3.90
C TYR A 240 10.35 4.21 2.60
N ARG A 241 9.92 3.38 1.67
CA ARG A 241 10.48 3.34 0.33
C ARG A 241 9.36 2.98 -0.65
N LEU A 242 9.16 3.86 -1.64
CA LEU A 242 8.31 3.62 -2.80
C LEU A 242 9.21 3.56 -4.01
N LYS A 243 9.04 2.54 -4.84
CA LYS A 243 9.91 2.35 -5.99
C LYS A 243 9.08 1.94 -7.20
N ILE A 244 9.40 2.51 -8.35
CA ILE A 244 8.82 2.10 -9.62
C ILE A 244 9.95 1.65 -10.52
N ASP A 245 9.88 0.41 -11.01
CA ASP A 245 10.74 -0.13 -12.06
C ASP A 245 9.99 -0.03 -13.37
N THR A 246 10.58 0.65 -14.36
CA THR A 246 10.04 0.69 -15.71
C THR A 246 11.03 0.01 -16.64
N ASP A 247 10.56 -0.98 -17.42
CA ASP A 247 11.44 -1.68 -18.36
C ASP A 247 11.41 -1.01 -19.74
N ASP A 248 12.20 -1.55 -20.65
CA ASP A 248 12.36 -1.01 -22.01
C ASP A 248 11.10 -1.19 -22.88
N THR A 249 10.12 -1.95 -22.41
CA THR A 249 8.84 -2.14 -23.11
C THR A 249 7.69 -1.46 -22.40
N GLU A 250 7.98 -0.55 -21.51
CA GLU A 250 7.02 0.29 -20.78
C GLU A 250 6.10 -0.47 -19.82
N TYR A 251 6.57 -1.59 -19.28
CA TYR A 251 5.94 -2.19 -18.11
C TYR A 251 6.44 -1.48 -16.87
N HIS A 252 5.52 -1.11 -15.97
CA HIS A 252 5.83 -0.39 -14.74
C HIS A 252 5.48 -1.28 -13.54
N TYR A 253 6.42 -1.45 -12.63
CA TYR A 253 6.21 -2.28 -11.44
C TYR A 253 6.43 -1.43 -10.20
N PHE A 254 5.38 -1.29 -9.39
CA PHE A 254 5.40 -0.44 -8.19
C PHE A 254 5.60 -1.31 -6.94
N PHE A 255 6.55 -0.91 -6.11
CA PHE A 255 6.84 -1.54 -4.81
C PHE A 255 6.68 -0.51 -3.72
N ALA A 256 6.04 -0.87 -2.60
CA ALA A 256 5.84 0.04 -1.48
C ALA A 256 6.05 -0.69 -0.17
N GLY A 257 6.73 -0.06 0.77
CA GLY A 257 6.93 -0.65 2.09
C GLY A 257 7.91 0.12 2.96
N ILE A 258 8.29 -0.52 4.05
CA ILE A 258 9.33 -0.02 4.95
C ILE A 258 10.65 0.06 4.19
N ASN A 259 11.41 1.14 4.46
CA ASN A 259 12.72 1.30 3.83
C ASN A 259 13.71 0.25 4.35
N UNK A 260 14.15 -0.54 3.54
CA UNK A 260 14.93 -1.47 3.75
C UNK A 260 16.24 -1.22 3.72
N ASP A 261 16.68 -0.04 3.36
CA ASP A 261 18.12 0.23 3.23
C ASP A 261 18.84 0.08 4.56
N ASN A 262 19.88 -0.72 4.55
CA ASN A 262 20.71 -0.95 5.74
C ASN A 262 19.90 -1.41 6.95
N SER A 263 18.91 -2.26 6.68
CA SER A 263 18.00 -2.74 7.71
C SER A 263 17.67 -4.21 7.47
N GLU A 264 17.47 -4.93 8.54
CA GLU A 264 17.02 -6.32 8.47
C GLU A 264 16.17 -6.64 9.70
N TYR A 265 15.31 -7.63 9.59
CA TYR A 265 14.48 -8.08 10.69
C TYR A 265 14.76 -9.54 10.99
N HIS A 266 15.08 -9.84 12.24
CA HIS A 266 15.33 -11.20 12.71
C HIS A 266 14.01 -11.80 13.20
N LEU A 267 13.42 -12.64 12.36
CA LEU A 267 12.10 -13.24 12.62
C LEU A 267 12.30 -14.58 13.31
N LYS A 268 11.85 -14.67 14.55
CA LYS A 268 12.03 -15.88 15.38
C LYS A 268 11.04 -16.96 14.98
N LYS A 269 11.37 -18.20 15.34
CA LYS A 269 10.47 -19.35 15.11
C LYS A 269 9.08 -19.06 15.67
N GLY A 270 8.06 -19.26 14.84
CA GLY A 270 6.66 -19.06 15.22
C GLY A 270 6.18 -17.63 15.18
N GLU A 271 7.09 -16.68 14.92
CA GLU A 271 6.75 -15.25 14.88
C GLU A 271 6.19 -14.88 13.50
N THR A 272 5.23 -13.94 13.51
CA THR A 272 4.68 -13.37 12.27
C THR A 272 5.03 -11.87 12.21
N PHE A 273 5.59 -11.43 11.11
CA PHE A 273 5.86 -10.03 10.81
C PHE A 273 4.78 -9.52 9.87
N ALA A 274 4.04 -8.50 10.30
CA ALA A 274 3.01 -7.87 9.46
C ALA A 274 3.54 -6.52 8.97
N THR A 275 3.54 -6.33 7.67
CA THR A 275 3.97 -5.06 7.07
C THR A 275 2.87 -4.00 7.23
N PRO A 276 3.22 -2.70 7.15
CA PRO A 276 2.17 -1.68 7.14
C PRO A 276 1.33 -1.77 5.87
N ALA A 277 0.08 -1.34 5.95
CA ALA A 277 -0.84 -1.41 4.81
C ALA A 277 -0.49 -0.36 3.76
N LEU A 278 -0.70 -0.73 2.49
CA LEU A 278 -0.73 0.20 1.37
C LEU A 278 -2.20 0.41 0.98
N ALA A 279 -2.66 1.65 1.00
CA ALA A 279 -4.02 1.99 0.59
C ALA A 279 -4.03 2.29 -0.91
N LEU A 280 -4.92 1.65 -1.66
CA LEU A 280 -5.01 1.74 -3.12
C LEU A 280 -6.42 2.17 -3.52
N THR A 281 -6.48 3.05 -4.51
CA THR A 281 -7.75 3.47 -5.09
C THR A 281 -7.61 3.72 -6.58
N UNK A 282 -8.65 3.84 -7.45
CA UNK A 282 -8.67 4.08 -8.71
C UNK A 282 -9.69 4.98 -8.96
N SER A 283 -9.62 5.68 -9.79
CA SER A 283 -10.62 6.66 -10.18
C SER A 283 -10.58 6.91 -11.68
N LYS A 284 -11.74 7.19 -12.29
CA LYS A 284 -11.82 7.66 -13.70
C LYS A 284 -11.91 9.18 -13.76
N GLU A 285 -11.91 9.84 -12.60
CA GLU A 285 -12.14 11.28 -12.52
C GLU A 285 -10.85 12.03 -12.16
N GLY A 286 -9.74 11.59 -12.72
CA GLY A 286 -8.45 12.26 -12.56
C GLY A 286 -7.92 12.25 -11.14
N LEU A 287 -7.01 13.16 -10.88
CA LEU A 287 -6.39 13.30 -9.55
C LEU A 287 -7.42 13.63 -8.48
N SER A 288 -8.40 14.46 -8.81
CA SER A 288 -9.45 14.86 -7.84
C SER A 288 -10.29 13.67 -7.40
N GLY A 289 -10.63 12.77 -8.31
CA GLY A 289 -11.42 11.58 -7.96
C GLY A 289 -10.68 10.70 -6.99
N ALA A 290 -9.39 10.44 -7.26
CA ALA A 290 -8.56 9.66 -6.34
C ALA A 290 -8.43 10.36 -4.97
N SER A 291 -8.22 11.66 -4.96
CA SER A 291 -8.14 12.45 -3.72
C SER A 291 -9.42 12.33 -2.90
N ARG A 292 -10.58 12.46 -3.54
CA ARG A 292 -11.86 12.34 -2.84
C ARG A 292 -12.05 10.96 -2.21
N ASN A 293 -11.59 9.91 -2.88
CA ASN A 293 -11.65 8.56 -2.32
C ASN A 293 -10.79 8.47 -1.05
N PHE A 294 -9.57 9.01 -1.08
CA PHE A 294 -8.72 9.06 0.11
C PHE A 294 -9.36 9.87 1.24
N HIS A 295 -9.97 11.01 0.93
CA HIS A 295 -10.63 11.85 1.94
C HIS A 295 -11.78 11.11 2.61
N LYS A 296 -12.62 10.44 1.83
CA LYS A 296 -13.75 9.69 2.36
C LYS A 296 -13.28 8.53 3.25
N TRP A 297 -12.31 7.76 2.77
CA TRP A 297 -11.71 6.67 3.52
C TRP A 297 -11.06 7.17 4.80
N GLY A 298 -10.32 8.27 4.71
CA GLY A 298 -9.65 8.88 5.87
C GLY A 298 -10.64 9.29 6.96
N ARG A 299 -11.67 10.07 6.57
CA ARG A 299 -12.67 10.54 7.53
C ARG A 299 -13.44 9.41 8.19
N LYS A 300 -13.83 8.41 7.42
CA LYS A 300 -14.72 7.35 7.91
C LYS A 300 -13.99 6.23 8.65
N TYR A 301 -12.76 5.90 8.23
CA TYR A 301 -12.10 4.67 8.69
C TYR A 301 -10.75 4.85 9.36
N ARG A 302 -10.07 5.99 9.15
CA ARG A 302 -8.69 6.12 9.61
C ARG A 302 -8.48 7.18 10.69
N LEU A 303 -9.20 8.29 10.62
CA LEU A 303 -9.03 9.39 11.56
C LEU A 303 -9.93 9.18 12.78
N MET A 304 -9.35 9.36 13.97
CA MET A 304 -10.13 9.35 15.20
C MET A 304 -11.12 10.51 15.14
N HIS A 305 -12.40 10.20 15.32
CA HIS A 305 -13.47 11.19 15.20
C HIS A 305 -13.43 11.96 13.88
N GLY A 306 -13.17 11.23 12.78
CA GLY A 306 -13.03 11.85 11.45
C GLY A 306 -14.31 12.54 10.95
N ASP A 307 -15.46 12.16 11.50
CA ASP A 307 -16.77 12.73 11.18
C ASP A 307 -17.10 13.98 12.01
N LYS A 308 -16.29 14.33 13.02
CA LYS A 308 -16.51 15.53 13.82
C LYS A 308 -16.07 16.79 13.09
N GLU A 309 -16.83 17.86 13.30
CA GLU A 309 -16.43 19.18 12.84
C GLU A 309 -15.11 19.60 13.49
N ARG A 310 -14.18 20.09 12.70
CA ARG A 310 -12.89 20.58 13.21
C ARG A 310 -13.01 22.03 13.64
N LYS A 311 -12.38 22.34 14.77
CA LYS A 311 -12.33 23.72 15.26
C LYS A 311 -11.26 24.50 14.49
N ILE A 312 -11.45 25.81 14.42
CA ILE A 312 -10.45 26.72 13.87
C ILE A 312 -9.26 26.73 14.83
N LEU A 313 -8.07 26.54 14.30
CA LEU A 313 -6.83 26.52 15.08
C LEU A 313 -5.93 27.67 14.67
N LEU A 314 -5.52 28.48 15.62
CA LEU A 314 -4.49 29.50 15.41
C LEU A 314 -3.15 28.96 15.91
N ASN A 315 -2.16 28.91 15.07
CA ASN A 315 -0.79 28.53 15.44
C ASN A 315 0.06 29.82 15.39
N SER A 316 0.50 30.27 16.53
CA SER A 316 1.25 31.53 16.65
C SER A 316 2.74 31.38 16.32
N TRP A 317 3.24 30.15 16.12
CA TRP A 317 4.69 29.91 16.03
C TRP A 317 5.36 30.76 14.94
N GLU A 318 4.80 30.78 13.73
CA GLU A 318 5.41 31.51 12.62
C GLU A 318 5.28 33.04 12.78
N GLY A 319 4.38 33.48 13.65
CA GLY A 319 4.20 34.92 13.91
C GLY A 319 5.15 35.47 14.97
N VAL A 320 5.26 34.78 16.09
CA VAL A 320 5.94 35.35 17.27
C VAL A 320 6.96 34.42 17.91
N TYR A 321 7.09 33.20 17.42
CA TYR A 321 8.04 32.20 17.97
C TYR A 321 7.86 32.04 19.48
N PHE A 322 8.87 32.41 20.26
CA PHE A 322 8.86 32.31 21.73
C PHE A 322 8.25 33.52 22.45
N ASP A 323 7.97 34.62 21.74
CA ASP A 323 7.47 35.84 22.33
C ASP A 323 5.94 35.84 22.51
N ILE A 324 5.43 34.75 23.01
CA ILE A 324 3.99 34.53 23.21
C ILE A 324 3.53 35.29 24.45
N ASN A 325 2.49 36.11 24.31
CA ASN A 325 1.82 36.79 25.42
C ASN A 325 0.34 36.89 25.12
N GLN A 326 -0.45 37.11 26.15
CA GLN A 326 -1.90 37.12 26.02
C GLN A 326 -2.40 38.25 25.10
N GLU A 327 -1.86 39.46 25.27
CA GLU A 327 -2.29 40.59 24.48
C GLU A 327 -2.11 40.37 22.96
N GLY A 328 -0.95 39.85 22.57
CA GLY A 328 -0.68 39.52 21.14
C GLY A 328 -1.60 38.45 20.60
N MET A 329 -1.84 37.40 21.39
CA MET A 329 -2.76 36.35 20.97
C MET A 329 -4.19 36.83 20.80
N ASP A 330 -4.64 37.71 21.71
CA ASP A 330 -6.00 38.30 21.63
C ASP A 330 -6.13 39.16 20.36
N GLN A 331 -5.10 39.91 20.00
CA GLN A 331 -5.09 40.73 18.78
C GLN A 331 -5.13 39.86 17.53
N ASP A 332 -4.38 38.77 17.49
CA ASP A 332 -4.38 37.83 16.36
C ASP A 332 -5.76 37.19 16.19
N ASP A 333 -6.41 36.79 17.29
CA ASP A 333 -7.75 36.20 17.24
C ASP A 333 -8.79 37.22 16.70
N GLU A 334 -8.73 38.47 17.14
CA GLU A 334 -9.60 39.52 16.63
C GLU A 334 -9.39 39.81 15.16
N GLY A 335 -8.12 39.83 14.71
CA GLY A 335 -7.79 39.99 13.30
C GLY A 335 -8.40 38.90 12.43
N HIS A 336 -8.32 37.67 12.87
CA HIS A 336 -8.90 36.53 12.13
C HIS A 336 -10.43 36.58 12.08
N ARG A 337 -11.08 37.06 13.16
CA ARG A 337 -12.53 37.20 13.18
C ARG A 337 -13.02 38.25 12.18
N LEU A 338 -12.25 39.31 11.97
CA LEU A 338 -12.62 40.39 11.05
C LEU A 338 -12.48 39.98 9.57
N HIS A 339 -11.53 39.07 9.26
CA HIS A 339 -11.25 38.66 7.89
C HIS A 339 -11.90 37.30 7.52
N GLY A 340 -12.58 36.67 8.45
CA GLY A 340 -13.14 35.32 8.26
C GLY A 340 -14.59 35.27 7.82
N ARG A 341 -15.14 36.34 7.18
CA ARG A 341 -16.51 36.33 6.65
C ARG A 341 -16.53 36.12 5.15
#